data_91abf17907d2fcbf3a5520fed880c41e
#
_entry.id   91abf17907d2fcbf3a5520fed880c41e
#
_cell.length_a   1.000
_cell.length_b   1.000
_cell.length_c   1.000
_cell.angle_alpha   90.00
_cell.angle_beta   90.00
_cell.angle_gamma   90.00
#
_symmetry.space_group_name_H-M   'P 1'
#
loop_
_entity.id
_entity.type
_entity.pdbx_description
1 polymer ?
#
loop_
_entity_poly.entity_id
_entity_poly.type
_entity_poly.pdbx_seq_one_letter_code
_entity_poly.pdbx_strand_id
1 'polypeptide(L)'
;MTRRFDRSIGYFWSATHQQIYRELGKLEAEGHIRALPTEQPTRGQKKSYEVLPAGRAELARWTAASQDPKPYRDTMLLRLRASAVVGTEGIEADLRRHLALHQGQLAEYEEFEKRDFQPGRDTPQDRLQHLVLRAGIDLETFWTQWLTHALAEFERLPGENG
;
A
#
# COMPACT_ATOMS: atom_id res chain seq x y z
N MET A 1 16.31 6.68 2.99
CA MET A 1 15.41 5.68 3.61
C MET A 1 14.06 5.66 2.95
N THR A 2 13.40 6.79 2.73
CA THR A 2 12.09 6.90 2.08
C THR A 2 11.98 6.23 0.72
N ARG A 3 12.91 6.45 -0.22
CA ARG A 3 12.89 5.76 -1.53
C ARG A 3 13.00 4.23 -1.46
N ARG A 4 13.55 3.68 -0.36
CA ARG A 4 13.62 2.24 -0.14
C ARG A 4 12.33 1.71 0.49
N PHE A 5 11.72 2.50 1.35
CA PHE A 5 10.39 2.25 1.92
C PHE A 5 9.33 2.26 0.83
N ASP A 6 9.32 3.31 -0.02
CA ASP A 6 8.38 3.44 -1.14
C ASP A 6 8.47 2.27 -2.13
N ARG A 7 9.68 1.72 -2.33
CA ARG A 7 9.93 0.57 -3.21
C ARG A 7 9.69 -0.80 -2.59
N SER A 8 9.40 -0.91 -1.30
CA SER A 8 9.26 -2.21 -0.61
C SER A 8 7.95 -2.39 0.11
N ILE A 9 7.44 -1.35 0.75
CA ILE A 9 6.27 -1.42 1.63
C ILE A 9 5.27 -0.31 1.28
N GLY A 10 5.70 0.75 0.60
CA GLY A 10 4.89 1.90 0.24
C GLY A 10 3.65 1.58 -0.60
N TYR A 11 3.65 0.41 -1.25
CA TYR A 11 2.55 -0.06 -2.08
C TYR A 11 1.23 -0.26 -1.31
N PHE A 12 1.32 -0.74 -0.07
CA PHE A 12 0.13 -1.02 0.76
C PHE A 12 0.16 -0.34 2.11
N TRP A 13 1.25 0.37 2.43
CA TRP A 13 1.38 1.15 3.66
C TRP A 13 1.84 2.56 3.33
N SER A 14 0.89 3.47 3.13
CA SER A 14 1.21 4.88 2.93
C SER A 14 1.64 5.53 4.25
N ALA A 15 2.82 6.14 4.27
CA ALA A 15 3.29 6.93 5.40
C ALA A 15 3.96 8.22 4.91
N THR A 16 3.61 9.34 5.52
CA THR A 16 4.29 10.60 5.23
C THR A 16 5.73 10.57 5.77
N HIS A 17 6.61 11.35 5.16
CA HIS A 17 7.98 11.51 5.66
C HIS A 17 8.01 11.88 7.15
N GLN A 18 7.12 12.76 7.58
CA GLN A 18 7.01 13.19 8.98
C GLN A 18 6.64 12.03 9.91
N GLN A 19 5.70 11.16 9.50
CA GLN A 19 5.35 9.96 10.26
C GLN A 19 6.54 9.01 10.38
N ILE A 20 7.25 8.76 9.27
CA ILE A 20 8.44 7.90 9.28
C ILE A 20 9.51 8.43 10.25
N TYR A 21 9.83 9.72 10.19
CA TYR A 21 10.84 10.30 11.09
C TYR A 21 10.39 10.29 12.56
N ARG A 22 9.11 10.50 12.83
CA ARG A 22 8.57 10.40 14.18
C ARG A 22 8.71 8.99 14.74
N GLU A 23 8.37 7.97 13.96
CA GLU A 23 8.49 6.57 14.39
C GLU A 23 9.97 6.15 14.55
N LEU A 24 10.85 6.59 13.65
CA LEU A 24 12.30 6.36 13.82
C LEU A 24 12.83 7.00 15.10
N GLY A 25 12.39 8.20 15.46
CA GLY A 25 12.77 8.86 16.72
C GLY A 25 12.29 8.10 17.94
N LYS A 26 11.09 7.52 17.93
CA LYS A 26 10.59 6.65 19.01
C LYS A 26 11.44 5.39 19.14
N LEU A 27 11.69 4.68 18.04
CA LEU A 27 12.48 3.46 18.03
C LEU A 27 13.90 3.71 18.54
N GLU A 28 14.48 4.89 18.27
CA GLU A 28 15.79 5.29 18.77
C GLU A 28 15.74 5.58 20.27
N ALA A 29 14.73 6.31 20.74
CA ALA A 29 14.53 6.60 22.17
C ALA A 29 14.29 5.34 23.00
N GLU A 30 13.63 4.33 22.43
CA GLU A 30 13.38 3.02 23.06
C GLU A 30 14.59 2.06 22.96
N GLY A 31 15.68 2.47 22.31
CA GLY A 31 16.88 1.65 22.17
C GLY A 31 16.74 0.49 21.19
N HIS A 32 15.78 0.55 20.27
CA HIS A 32 15.57 -0.46 19.23
C HIS A 32 16.49 -0.27 18.03
N ILE A 33 16.80 1.00 17.71
CA ILE A 33 17.71 1.38 16.64
C ILE A 33 18.69 2.45 17.14
N ARG A 34 19.79 2.64 16.42
CA ARG A 34 20.77 3.69 16.67
C ARG A 34 21.12 4.38 15.36
N ALA A 35 21.12 5.73 15.34
CA ALA A 35 21.61 6.49 14.20
C ALA A 35 23.11 6.24 14.01
N LEU A 36 23.51 5.95 12.78
CA LEU A 36 24.93 5.82 12.43
C LEU A 36 25.55 7.20 12.22
N PRO A 37 26.80 7.42 12.69
CA PRO A 37 27.53 8.65 12.42
C PRO A 37 27.61 8.92 10.92
N THR A 38 27.43 10.17 10.55
CA THR A 38 27.60 10.61 9.16
C THR A 38 28.89 11.41 9.07
N GLU A 39 29.84 10.96 8.25
CA GLU A 39 31.17 11.57 8.14
C GLU A 39 31.14 13.02 7.61
N GLN A 40 30.11 13.40 6.88
CA GLN A 40 29.89 14.78 6.41
C GLN A 40 28.39 15.11 6.40
N PRO A 41 27.89 15.98 7.30
CA PRO A 41 26.49 16.39 7.28
C PRO A 41 26.23 17.39 6.15
N THR A 42 25.81 16.92 4.98
CA THR A 42 25.31 17.79 3.90
C THR A 42 23.78 17.85 3.96
N ARG A 43 23.22 19.03 3.63
CA ARG A 43 21.76 19.26 3.58
C ARG A 43 21.10 18.25 2.64
N GLY A 44 20.20 17.42 3.17
CA GLY A 44 19.51 16.37 2.40
C GLY A 44 20.12 14.97 2.51
N GLN A 45 21.15 14.77 3.33
CA GLN A 45 21.80 13.46 3.51
C GLN A 45 20.89 12.49 4.23
N LYS A 46 20.83 11.26 3.71
CA LYS A 46 20.04 10.15 4.26
C LYS A 46 20.64 9.70 5.58
N LYS A 47 19.88 9.80 6.68
CA LYS A 47 20.24 9.14 7.93
C LYS A 47 20.19 7.62 7.75
N SER A 48 21.23 6.93 8.18
CA SER A 48 21.29 5.48 8.27
C SER A 48 21.14 5.06 9.72
N TYR A 49 20.49 3.94 9.96
CA TYR A 49 20.26 3.40 11.29
C TYR A 49 20.75 1.96 11.36
N GLU A 50 21.29 1.57 12.50
CA GLU A 50 21.58 0.21 12.85
C GLU A 50 20.43 -0.33 13.72
N VAL A 51 19.99 -1.56 13.45
CA VAL A 51 19.01 -2.24 14.29
C VAL A 51 19.75 -2.94 15.43
N LEU A 52 19.43 -2.56 16.66
CA LEU A 52 20.04 -3.11 17.87
C LEU A 52 19.42 -4.49 18.24
N PRO A 53 20.06 -5.28 19.10
CA PRO A 53 19.53 -6.58 19.54
C PRO A 53 18.09 -6.48 20.11
N ALA A 54 17.80 -5.45 20.92
CA ALA A 54 16.47 -5.20 21.44
C ALA A 54 15.43 -4.95 20.32
N GLY A 55 15.80 -4.21 19.29
CA GLY A 55 14.92 -3.98 18.13
C GLY A 55 14.66 -5.25 17.32
N ARG A 56 15.65 -6.14 17.19
CA ARG A 56 15.46 -7.45 16.56
C ARG A 56 14.52 -8.34 17.37
N ALA A 57 14.67 -8.36 18.69
CA ALA A 57 13.81 -9.12 19.59
C ALA A 57 12.36 -8.61 19.55
N GLU A 58 12.16 -7.29 19.55
CA GLU A 58 10.82 -6.68 19.43
C GLU A 58 10.17 -6.98 18.09
N LEU A 59 10.92 -6.88 16.99
CA LEU A 59 10.42 -7.24 15.66
C LEU A 59 10.01 -8.72 15.59
N ALA A 60 10.81 -9.62 16.16
CA ALA A 60 10.49 -11.05 16.21
C ALA A 60 9.22 -11.30 17.04
N ARG A 61 9.06 -10.63 18.18
CA ARG A 61 7.86 -10.70 19.01
C ARG A 61 6.62 -10.20 18.23
N TRP A 62 6.75 -9.07 17.58
CA TRP A 62 5.65 -8.46 16.81
C TRP A 62 5.21 -9.34 15.63
N THR A 63 6.17 -9.93 14.90
CA THR A 63 5.85 -10.83 13.77
C THR A 63 5.18 -12.14 14.20
N ALA A 64 5.46 -12.61 15.41
CA ALA A 64 4.84 -13.81 15.98
C ALA A 64 3.47 -13.54 16.65
N ALA A 65 3.11 -12.29 16.88
CA ALA A 65 1.86 -11.94 17.54
C ALA A 65 0.65 -12.14 16.61
N SER A 66 -0.40 -12.78 17.13
CA SER A 66 -1.68 -12.90 16.43
C SER A 66 -2.36 -11.55 16.29
N GLN A 67 -2.88 -11.27 15.13
CA GLN A 67 -3.67 -10.06 14.85
C GLN A 67 -4.91 -10.42 14.04
N ASP A 68 -6.06 -9.94 14.46
CA ASP A 68 -7.29 -10.09 13.71
C ASP A 68 -7.29 -9.18 12.46
N PRO A 69 -7.92 -9.62 11.35
CA PRO A 69 -8.11 -8.78 10.18
C PRO A 69 -8.88 -7.51 10.56
N LYS A 70 -8.44 -6.36 10.06
CA LYS A 70 -9.19 -5.12 10.24
C LYS A 70 -10.47 -5.14 9.39
N PRO A 71 -11.60 -4.63 9.91
CA PRO A 71 -12.81 -4.46 9.11
C PRO A 71 -12.51 -3.61 7.87
N TYR A 72 -12.96 -4.09 6.73
CA TYR A 72 -12.84 -3.34 5.48
C TYR A 72 -13.81 -2.15 5.51
N ARG A 73 -13.29 -0.96 5.24
CA ARG A 73 -14.07 0.30 5.22
C ARG A 73 -13.67 1.09 3.98
N ASP A 74 -14.61 1.23 3.07
CA ASP A 74 -14.42 2.00 1.85
C ASP A 74 -15.57 2.99 1.67
N THR A 75 -15.22 4.27 1.51
CA THR A 75 -16.19 5.36 1.36
C THR A 75 -16.90 5.30 0.01
N MET A 76 -16.25 4.80 -1.04
CA MET A 76 -16.87 4.66 -2.36
C MET A 76 -18.03 3.65 -2.30
N LEU A 77 -17.83 2.50 -1.66
CA LEU A 77 -18.90 1.50 -1.50
C LEU A 77 -20.08 2.05 -0.69
N LEU A 78 -19.79 2.86 0.35
CA LEU A 78 -20.83 3.52 1.14
C LEU A 78 -21.61 4.54 0.30
N ARG A 79 -20.92 5.34 -0.52
CA ARG A 79 -21.55 6.30 -1.44
C ARG A 79 -22.37 5.60 -2.51
N LEU A 80 -21.85 4.51 -3.08
CA LEU A 80 -22.58 3.68 -4.03
C LEU A 80 -23.87 3.12 -3.40
N ARG A 81 -23.81 2.66 -2.17
CA ARG A 81 -25.00 2.23 -1.42
C ARG A 81 -26.01 3.37 -1.23
N ALA A 82 -25.54 4.57 -0.93
CA ALA A 82 -26.37 5.75 -0.74
C ALA A 82 -27.00 6.23 -2.06
N SER A 83 -26.33 6.11 -3.18
CA SER A 83 -26.83 6.54 -4.51
C SER A 83 -28.10 5.79 -4.92
N ALA A 84 -28.33 4.59 -4.41
CA ALA A 84 -29.60 3.87 -4.58
C ALA A 84 -30.83 4.58 -3.98
N VAL A 85 -30.64 5.58 -3.15
CA VAL A 85 -31.72 6.34 -2.47
C VAL A 85 -31.80 7.77 -2.99
N VAL A 86 -30.65 8.40 -3.26
CA VAL A 86 -30.55 9.84 -3.59
C VAL A 86 -30.27 10.10 -5.08
N GLY A 87 -30.16 9.07 -5.91
CA GLY A 87 -29.81 9.18 -7.32
C GLY A 87 -28.32 8.94 -7.59
N THR A 88 -27.99 8.72 -8.86
CA THR A 88 -26.67 8.26 -9.33
C THR A 88 -25.79 9.38 -9.86
N GLU A 89 -26.21 10.63 -9.78
CA GLU A 89 -25.48 11.77 -10.30
C GLU A 89 -24.04 11.85 -9.76
N GLY A 90 -23.06 11.93 -10.66
CA GLY A 90 -21.65 12.07 -10.33
C GLY A 90 -20.94 10.79 -9.86
N ILE A 91 -21.68 9.73 -9.43
CA ILE A 91 -21.05 8.50 -8.93
C ILE A 91 -20.36 7.71 -10.05
N GLU A 92 -20.94 7.68 -11.24
CA GLU A 92 -20.36 6.99 -12.40
C GLU A 92 -19.01 7.60 -12.80
N ALA A 93 -18.92 8.92 -12.85
CA ALA A 93 -17.67 9.62 -13.15
C ALA A 93 -16.59 9.30 -12.11
N ASP A 94 -16.97 9.18 -10.82
CA ASP A 94 -16.06 8.82 -9.75
C ASP A 94 -15.60 7.35 -9.86
N LEU A 95 -16.49 6.42 -10.21
CA LEU A 95 -16.13 5.02 -10.50
C LEU A 95 -15.14 4.91 -11.64
N ARG A 96 -15.33 5.66 -12.74
CA ARG A 96 -14.39 5.71 -13.88
C ARG A 96 -13.02 6.24 -13.45
N ARG A 97 -12.99 7.28 -12.61
CA ARG A 97 -11.75 7.82 -12.03
C ARG A 97 -11.04 6.79 -11.15
N HIS A 98 -11.77 6.08 -10.29
CA HIS A 98 -11.22 5.01 -9.46
C HIS A 98 -10.66 3.87 -10.32
N LEU A 99 -11.37 3.45 -11.36
CA LEU A 99 -10.89 2.44 -12.31
C LEU A 99 -9.54 2.83 -12.91
N ALA A 100 -9.41 4.06 -13.41
CA ALA A 100 -8.14 4.54 -13.97
C ALA A 100 -7.00 4.55 -12.95
N LEU A 101 -7.27 4.92 -11.70
CA LEU A 101 -6.27 4.91 -10.63
C LEU A 101 -5.81 3.47 -10.30
N HIS A 102 -6.73 2.53 -10.15
CA HIS A 102 -6.41 1.13 -9.89
C HIS A 102 -5.68 0.46 -11.06
N GLN A 103 -6.08 0.74 -12.31
CA GLN A 103 -5.35 0.28 -13.50
C GLN A 103 -3.91 0.80 -13.54
N GLY A 104 -3.71 2.07 -13.24
CA GLY A 104 -2.37 2.66 -13.17
C GLY A 104 -1.50 2.00 -12.09
N GLN A 105 -2.07 1.76 -10.92
CA GLN A 105 -1.37 1.11 -9.81
C GLN A 105 -1.05 -0.37 -10.11
N LEU A 106 -2.00 -1.08 -10.74
CA LEU A 106 -1.79 -2.47 -11.18
C LEU A 106 -0.62 -2.55 -12.16
N ALA A 107 -0.60 -1.71 -13.18
CA ALA A 107 0.47 -1.66 -14.16
C ALA A 107 1.84 -1.37 -13.51
N GLU A 108 1.89 -0.47 -12.52
CA GLU A 108 3.12 -0.19 -11.78
C GLU A 108 3.61 -1.42 -10.99
N TYR A 109 2.71 -2.13 -10.32
CA TYR A 109 3.07 -3.33 -9.55
C TYR A 109 3.55 -4.48 -10.46
N GLU A 110 2.92 -4.68 -11.60
CA GLU A 110 3.35 -5.67 -12.60
C GLU A 110 4.73 -5.36 -13.17
N GLU A 111 5.06 -4.07 -13.39
CA GLU A 111 6.41 -3.67 -13.78
C GLU A 111 7.44 -3.91 -12.68
N PHE A 112 7.08 -3.72 -11.40
CA PHE A 112 7.95 -4.09 -10.29
C PHE A 112 8.16 -5.60 -10.20
N GLU A 113 7.12 -6.41 -10.41
CA GLU A 113 7.22 -7.85 -10.44
C GLU A 113 8.21 -8.31 -11.51
N LYS A 114 8.05 -7.83 -12.74
CA LYS A 114 8.94 -8.15 -13.87
C LYS A 114 10.39 -7.75 -13.61
N ARG A 115 10.61 -6.59 -12.98
CA ARG A 115 11.96 -6.06 -12.73
C ARG A 115 12.68 -6.75 -11.58
N ASP A 116 11.98 -6.96 -10.46
CA ASP A 116 12.58 -7.30 -9.17
C ASP A 116 12.47 -8.79 -8.81
N PHE A 117 11.52 -9.53 -9.43
CA PHE A 117 11.24 -10.93 -9.12
C PHE A 117 11.43 -11.86 -10.34
N GLN A 118 12.60 -11.75 -10.94
CA GLN A 118 12.97 -12.60 -12.09
C GLN A 118 13.26 -14.06 -11.66
N PRO A 119 13.07 -15.04 -12.56
CA PRO A 119 13.44 -16.43 -12.30
C PRO A 119 14.90 -16.57 -11.82
N GLY A 120 15.13 -17.37 -10.78
CA GLY A 120 16.45 -17.56 -10.16
C GLY A 120 16.68 -16.79 -8.86
N ARG A 121 15.78 -15.89 -8.48
CA ARG A 121 15.69 -15.32 -7.13
C ARG A 121 14.69 -16.13 -6.31
N ASP A 122 15.17 -17.15 -5.61
CA ASP A 122 14.30 -18.11 -4.94
C ASP A 122 14.68 -18.36 -3.47
N THR A 123 15.29 -17.36 -2.84
CA THR A 123 15.55 -17.43 -1.39
C THR A 123 14.22 -17.32 -0.62
N PRO A 124 14.12 -17.86 0.61
CA PRO A 124 12.94 -17.67 1.45
C PRO A 124 12.56 -16.20 1.64
N GLN A 125 13.55 -15.30 1.69
CA GLN A 125 13.32 -13.86 1.79
C GLN A 125 12.70 -13.29 0.51
N ASP A 126 13.21 -13.66 -0.66
CA ASP A 126 12.66 -13.22 -1.95
C ASP A 126 11.21 -13.69 -2.11
N ARG A 127 10.92 -14.93 -1.73
CA ARG A 127 9.55 -15.48 -1.77
C ARG A 127 8.59 -14.71 -0.87
N LEU A 128 8.98 -14.38 0.36
CA LEU A 128 8.13 -13.59 1.27
C LEU A 128 7.90 -12.17 0.74
N GLN A 129 8.93 -11.54 0.17
CA GLN A 129 8.78 -10.21 -0.45
C GLN A 129 7.86 -10.26 -1.67
N HIS A 130 7.99 -11.31 -2.49
CA HIS A 130 7.12 -11.51 -3.66
C HIS A 130 5.67 -11.73 -3.24
N LEU A 131 5.39 -12.52 -2.19
CA LEU A 131 4.03 -12.69 -1.66
C LEU A 131 3.38 -11.37 -1.26
N VAL A 132 4.15 -10.44 -0.72
CA VAL A 132 3.64 -9.10 -0.37
C VAL A 132 3.26 -8.30 -1.62
N LEU A 133 4.10 -8.31 -2.67
CA LEU A 133 3.79 -7.66 -3.94
C LEU A 133 2.58 -8.32 -4.61
N ARG A 134 2.51 -9.67 -4.61
CA ARG A 134 1.37 -10.41 -5.15
C ARG A 134 0.05 -10.03 -4.48
N ALA A 135 0.02 -9.85 -3.17
CA ALA A 135 -1.18 -9.38 -2.48
C ALA A 135 -1.63 -7.99 -2.98
N GLY A 136 -0.69 -7.09 -3.29
CA GLY A 136 -0.99 -5.80 -3.93
C GLY A 136 -1.56 -5.96 -5.34
N ILE A 137 -0.92 -6.79 -6.19
CA ILE A 137 -1.40 -7.08 -7.55
C ILE A 137 -2.81 -7.68 -7.53
N ASP A 138 -3.05 -8.64 -6.65
CA ASP A 138 -4.34 -9.32 -6.54
C ASP A 138 -5.44 -8.35 -6.07
N LEU A 139 -5.12 -7.43 -5.16
CA LEU A 139 -6.05 -6.40 -4.70
C LEU A 139 -6.40 -5.39 -5.81
N GLU A 140 -5.40 -4.90 -6.55
CA GLU A 140 -5.63 -3.97 -7.66
C GLU A 140 -6.37 -4.66 -8.82
N THR A 141 -6.10 -5.93 -9.08
CA THR A 141 -6.83 -6.76 -10.05
C THR A 141 -8.30 -6.90 -9.65
N PHE A 142 -8.57 -7.19 -8.37
CA PHE A 142 -9.93 -7.24 -7.85
C PHE A 142 -10.67 -5.92 -8.08
N TRP A 143 -10.07 -4.78 -7.71
CA TRP A 143 -10.68 -3.47 -7.88
C TRP A 143 -10.93 -3.13 -9.34
N THR A 144 -9.97 -3.39 -10.21
CA THR A 144 -10.11 -3.15 -11.66
C THR A 144 -11.27 -3.97 -12.25
N GLN A 145 -11.36 -5.25 -11.91
CA GLN A 145 -12.45 -6.12 -12.37
C GLN A 145 -13.80 -5.70 -11.80
N TRP A 146 -13.84 -5.40 -10.50
CA TRP A 146 -15.08 -5.01 -9.83
C TRP A 146 -15.61 -3.67 -10.37
N LEU A 147 -14.76 -2.66 -10.53
CA LEU A 147 -15.14 -1.35 -11.07
C LEU A 147 -15.59 -1.45 -12.53
N THR A 148 -14.95 -2.27 -13.33
CA THR A 148 -15.39 -2.55 -14.72
C THR A 148 -16.78 -3.17 -14.73
N HIS A 149 -17.03 -4.14 -13.85
CA HIS A 149 -18.36 -4.73 -13.71
C HIS A 149 -19.39 -3.72 -13.22
N ALA A 150 -19.06 -2.94 -12.20
CA ALA A 150 -19.94 -1.90 -11.66
C ALA A 150 -20.35 -0.89 -12.73
N LEU A 151 -19.40 -0.41 -13.54
CA LEU A 151 -19.69 0.52 -14.65
C LEU A 151 -20.59 -0.11 -15.70
N ALA A 152 -20.39 -1.38 -16.04
CA ALA A 152 -21.28 -2.09 -16.96
C ALA A 152 -22.72 -2.24 -16.42
N GLU A 153 -22.90 -2.35 -15.10
CA GLU A 153 -24.22 -2.33 -14.47
C GLU A 153 -24.84 -0.93 -14.53
N PHE A 154 -24.08 0.15 -14.36
CA PHE A 154 -24.55 1.52 -14.51
C PHE A 154 -25.11 1.79 -15.94
N GLU A 155 -24.46 1.27 -16.98
CA GLU A 155 -24.93 1.38 -18.36
C GLU A 155 -26.30 0.71 -18.61
N ARG A 156 -26.68 -0.24 -17.76
CA ARG A 156 -27.96 -0.95 -17.82
C ARG A 156 -29.07 -0.32 -16.99
N LEU A 157 -28.71 0.63 -16.10
CA LEU A 157 -29.73 1.33 -15.32
C LEU A 157 -30.60 2.16 -16.27
N PRO A 158 -31.94 2.18 -16.09
CA PRO A 158 -32.78 3.07 -16.87
C PRO A 158 -32.31 4.51 -16.63
N GLY A 159 -31.99 5.22 -17.72
CA GLY A 159 -31.61 6.63 -17.61
C GLY A 159 -32.70 7.40 -16.85
N GLU A 160 -32.29 8.31 -15.99
CA GLU A 160 -33.18 9.27 -15.34
C GLU A 160 -33.78 10.20 -16.43
N ASN A 161 -34.73 9.66 -17.21
CA ASN A 161 -35.60 10.42 -18.09
C ASN A 161 -36.99 10.39 -17.49
N GLY A 162 -37.29 11.38 -16.72
CA GLY A 162 -38.62 11.64 -16.20
C GLY A 162 -38.65 12.95 -15.47
#